data_df54a3249ea80fd0e9177611b20db941
#
_entry.id   df54a3249ea80fd0e9177611b20db941
#
_cell.length_a   1.000
_cell.length_b   1.000
_cell.length_c   1.000
_cell.angle_alpha   90.00
_cell.angle_beta   90.00
_cell.angle_gamma   90.00
#
_symmetry.space_group_name_H-M   'P 1'
#
loop_
_entity.id
_entity.type
_entity.pdbx_description
1 polymer ?
#
loop_
_entity_poly.entity_id
_entity_poly.type
_entity_poly.pdbx_seq_one_letter_code
_entity_poly.pdbx_strand_id
1 'polypeptide(L)'
;MNIHQITFSPTGGTRRVSEMLCQGMGNKIILTDLCVKAADIHLPDINENDLAVIAMPVFAGRVPALAVERLRKVNSHGAKCVVIAVFGNRAYDDALLEMRDVASAMGFRVIAAVAAVAEHSIIRKYGKGRPDADDEQILRQFGAEILRKTTGNDYSMPQVPGKFPYKQGGKVPYPKGRRGCNRCGVCANQCPADAIPLSDPKRVDTAKCISCMRCVSVCPVGARSIGAVMNFLATQGLKKVSATRKENELNL
;
A
#
# COMPACT_ATOMS: atom_id res chain seq x y z
N MET A 1 -5.11 -13.23 20.90
CA MET A 1 -4.75 -12.10 20.04
C MET A 1 -4.76 -12.58 18.59
N ASN A 2 -5.67 -12.05 17.76
CA ASN A 2 -5.63 -12.23 16.32
C ASN A 2 -4.81 -11.09 15.68
N ILE A 3 -4.29 -11.33 14.48
CA ILE A 3 -3.65 -10.29 13.67
C ILE A 3 -4.60 -9.94 12.52
N HIS A 4 -5.09 -8.72 12.50
CA HIS A 4 -5.91 -8.19 11.42
C HIS A 4 -5.03 -7.47 10.40
N GLN A 5 -4.72 -8.17 9.30
CA GLN A 5 -3.96 -7.62 8.18
C GLN A 5 -4.89 -6.80 7.29
N ILE A 6 -4.83 -5.47 7.38
CA ILE A 6 -5.67 -4.53 6.62
C ILE A 6 -4.83 -3.91 5.51
N THR A 7 -5.15 -4.20 4.25
CA THR A 7 -4.29 -3.79 3.14
C THR A 7 -5.03 -3.05 2.04
N PHE A 8 -4.36 -2.04 1.45
CA PHE A 8 -4.72 -1.50 0.14
C PHE A 8 -3.59 -1.84 -0.83
N SER A 9 -3.77 -2.87 -1.67
CA SER A 9 -2.68 -3.43 -2.49
C SER A 9 -3.08 -3.64 -3.95
N PRO A 10 -3.10 -2.57 -4.77
CA PRO A 10 -3.56 -2.65 -6.15
C PRO A 10 -2.76 -3.61 -7.04
N THR A 11 -1.44 -3.69 -6.85
CA THR A 11 -0.52 -4.49 -7.67
C THR A 11 0.09 -5.69 -6.93
N GLY A 12 -0.35 -5.94 -5.68
CA GLY A 12 0.10 -7.07 -4.87
C GLY A 12 1.30 -6.83 -3.97
N GLY A 13 2.17 -5.85 -4.27
CA GLY A 13 3.40 -5.62 -3.52
C GLY A 13 3.19 -5.28 -2.04
N THR A 14 2.25 -4.39 -1.73
CA THR A 14 1.91 -4.00 -0.35
C THR A 14 1.42 -5.19 0.46
N ARG A 15 0.54 -6.00 -0.13
CA ARG A 15 0.03 -7.21 0.51
C ARG A 15 1.15 -8.19 0.82
N ARG A 16 2.04 -8.45 -0.14
CA ARG A 16 3.17 -9.37 0.03
C ARG A 16 4.11 -8.93 1.15
N VAL A 17 4.43 -7.62 1.24
CA VAL A 17 5.22 -7.05 2.36
C VAL A 17 4.54 -7.30 3.70
N SER A 18 3.26 -6.99 3.84
CA SER A 18 2.55 -7.17 5.10
C SER A 18 2.35 -8.65 5.47
N GLU A 19 2.18 -9.55 4.50
CA GLU A 19 2.14 -11.00 4.72
C GLU A 19 3.46 -11.51 5.32
N MET A 20 4.61 -11.11 4.77
CA MET A 20 5.94 -11.48 5.28
C MET A 20 6.16 -11.00 6.71
N LEU A 21 5.76 -9.75 7.02
CA LEU A 21 5.84 -9.21 8.37
C LEU A 21 4.93 -9.98 9.34
N CYS A 22 3.67 -10.22 8.98
CA CYS A 22 2.72 -10.97 9.81
C CYS A 22 3.17 -12.41 10.07
N GLN A 23 3.81 -13.07 9.08
CA GLN A 23 4.36 -14.42 9.25
C GLN A 23 5.44 -14.48 10.34
N GLY A 24 6.20 -13.39 10.55
CA GLY A 24 7.16 -13.29 11.64
C GLY A 24 6.52 -13.25 13.03
N MET A 25 5.22 -13.00 13.13
CA MET A 25 4.47 -12.95 14.38
C MET A 25 3.86 -14.31 14.79
N GLY A 26 3.68 -15.25 13.85
CA GLY A 26 3.23 -16.63 14.14
C GLY A 26 1.79 -16.80 14.62
N ASN A 27 0.94 -15.76 14.57
CA ASN A 27 -0.44 -15.76 15.05
C ASN A 27 -1.44 -15.99 13.88
N LYS A 28 -2.72 -16.23 14.23
CA LYS A 28 -3.80 -16.30 13.25
C LYS A 28 -3.95 -14.95 12.54
N ILE A 29 -3.83 -14.96 11.21
CA ILE A 29 -3.95 -13.77 10.36
C ILE A 29 -5.33 -13.73 9.72
N ILE A 30 -6.02 -12.58 9.85
CA ILE A 30 -7.32 -12.30 9.23
C ILE A 30 -7.10 -11.16 8.24
N LEU A 31 -7.28 -11.45 6.95
CA LEU A 31 -7.04 -10.46 5.89
C LEU A 31 -8.29 -9.64 5.60
N THR A 32 -8.12 -8.31 5.55
CA THR A 32 -9.08 -7.35 5.01
C THR A 32 -8.47 -6.64 3.80
N ASP A 33 -9.04 -6.85 2.62
CA ASP A 33 -8.60 -6.19 1.39
C ASP A 33 -9.43 -4.92 1.12
N LEU A 34 -8.81 -3.77 1.33
CA LEU A 34 -9.41 -2.46 1.02
C LEU A 34 -9.33 -2.10 -0.47
N CYS A 35 -8.71 -2.92 -1.32
CA CYS A 35 -8.49 -2.65 -2.74
C CYS A 35 -9.58 -3.24 -3.66
N VAL A 36 -10.54 -3.99 -3.10
CA VAL A 36 -11.73 -4.47 -3.84
C VAL A 36 -12.72 -3.33 -4.09
N LYS A 37 -13.83 -3.57 -4.78
CA LYS A 37 -14.90 -2.56 -4.88
C LYS A 37 -15.48 -2.22 -3.51
N ALA A 38 -15.96 -1.00 -3.34
CA ALA A 38 -16.45 -0.53 -2.03
C ALA A 38 -17.56 -1.42 -1.45
N ALA A 39 -18.44 -1.97 -2.30
CA ALA A 39 -19.51 -2.88 -1.90
C ALA A 39 -19.01 -4.26 -1.42
N ASP A 40 -17.81 -4.65 -1.82
CA ASP A 40 -17.23 -5.98 -1.54
C ASP A 40 -16.26 -5.95 -0.35
N ILE A 41 -16.13 -4.80 0.34
CA ILE A 41 -15.25 -4.68 1.50
C ILE A 41 -15.96 -5.27 2.72
N HIS A 42 -15.40 -6.38 3.23
CA HIS A 42 -15.77 -6.93 4.53
C HIS A 42 -14.88 -6.30 5.60
N LEU A 43 -15.46 -5.44 6.43
CA LEU A 43 -14.72 -4.78 7.52
C LEU A 43 -14.38 -5.80 8.60
N PRO A 44 -13.17 -5.70 9.22
CA PRO A 44 -12.78 -6.61 10.28
C PRO A 44 -13.53 -6.29 11.58
N ASP A 45 -13.85 -7.33 12.35
CA ASP A 45 -14.29 -7.21 13.73
C ASP A 45 -13.04 -7.29 14.64
N ILE A 46 -12.52 -6.13 15.03
CA ILE A 46 -11.30 -5.98 15.82
C ILE A 46 -11.70 -5.71 17.26
N ASN A 47 -11.05 -6.35 18.22
CA ASN A 47 -11.21 -6.03 19.63
C ASN A 47 -9.90 -5.44 20.22
N GLU A 48 -9.96 -4.88 21.42
CA GLU A 48 -8.84 -4.19 22.09
C GLU A 48 -7.58 -5.07 22.28
N ASN A 49 -7.76 -6.40 22.35
CA ASN A 49 -6.68 -7.35 22.56
C ASN A 49 -6.06 -7.86 21.25
N ASP A 50 -6.62 -7.49 20.09
CA ASP A 50 -6.09 -7.85 18.80
C ASP A 50 -5.00 -6.85 18.32
N LEU A 51 -4.26 -7.23 17.28
CA LEU A 51 -3.27 -6.40 16.63
C LEU A 51 -3.69 -6.10 15.19
N ALA A 52 -3.85 -4.83 14.84
CA ALA A 52 -4.05 -4.43 13.46
C ALA A 52 -2.72 -4.18 12.77
N VAL A 53 -2.51 -4.75 11.59
CA VAL A 53 -1.38 -4.47 10.68
C VAL A 53 -1.92 -3.75 9.45
N ILE A 54 -1.76 -2.43 9.42
CA ILE A 54 -2.32 -1.56 8.39
C ILE A 54 -1.23 -1.25 7.36
N ALA A 55 -1.37 -1.79 6.14
CA ALA A 55 -0.38 -1.62 5.09
C ALA A 55 -0.94 -0.91 3.85
N MET A 56 -0.29 0.17 3.44
CA MET A 56 -0.70 0.97 2.29
C MET A 56 0.48 1.33 1.39
N PRO A 57 0.25 1.49 0.07
CA PRO A 57 1.29 1.94 -0.84
C PRO A 57 1.51 3.44 -0.74
N VAL A 58 2.71 3.87 -1.10
CA VAL A 58 3.07 5.29 -1.22
C VAL A 58 2.87 5.77 -2.65
N PHE A 59 1.95 6.71 -2.86
CA PHE A 59 1.70 7.35 -4.16
C PHE A 59 2.10 8.82 -4.11
N ALA A 60 3.12 9.19 -4.88
CA ALA A 60 3.68 10.55 -4.91
C ALA A 60 4.06 11.10 -3.51
N GLY A 61 4.54 10.24 -2.61
CA GLY A 61 4.97 10.60 -1.26
C GLY A 61 3.86 10.69 -0.22
N ARG A 62 2.65 10.25 -0.55
CA ARG A 62 1.44 10.28 0.31
C ARG A 62 0.75 8.94 0.31
N VAL A 63 -0.11 8.72 1.29
CA VAL A 63 -1.05 7.59 1.29
C VAL A 63 -2.19 7.88 0.30
N PRO A 64 -2.68 6.90 -0.49
CA PRO A 64 -3.82 7.12 -1.36
C PRO A 64 -5.08 7.54 -0.58
N ALA A 65 -5.68 8.67 -0.93
CA ALA A 65 -6.87 9.19 -0.22
C ALA A 65 -8.02 8.16 -0.16
N LEU A 66 -8.24 7.41 -1.24
CA LEU A 66 -9.23 6.32 -1.27
C LEU A 66 -8.93 5.21 -0.23
N ALA A 67 -7.65 4.91 0.01
CA ALA A 67 -7.27 3.91 1.02
C ALA A 67 -7.56 4.42 2.43
N VAL A 68 -7.26 5.70 2.70
CA VAL A 68 -7.57 6.36 3.97
C VAL A 68 -9.08 6.45 4.20
N GLU A 69 -9.87 6.84 3.18
CA GLU A 69 -11.34 6.87 3.26
C GLU A 69 -11.92 5.51 3.67
N ARG A 70 -11.41 4.43 3.06
CA ARG A 70 -11.87 3.08 3.35
C ARG A 70 -11.42 2.58 4.72
N LEU A 71 -10.19 2.89 5.10
CA LEU A 71 -9.67 2.56 6.43
C LEU A 71 -10.51 3.21 7.54
N ARG A 72 -10.94 4.46 7.36
CA ARG A 72 -11.77 5.18 8.34
C ARG A 72 -13.11 4.51 8.67
N LYS A 73 -13.54 3.53 7.89
CA LYS A 73 -14.74 2.72 8.18
C LYS A 73 -14.48 1.59 9.15
N VAL A 74 -13.21 1.29 9.45
CA VAL A 74 -12.81 0.27 10.41
C VAL A 74 -12.91 0.83 11.82
N ASN A 75 -13.60 0.12 12.72
CA ASN A 75 -13.62 0.48 14.13
C ASN A 75 -12.36 -0.07 14.82
N SER A 76 -11.63 0.79 15.51
CA SER A 76 -10.36 0.43 16.18
C SER A 76 -10.55 -0.26 17.51
N HIS A 77 -11.63 0.05 18.24
CA HIS A 77 -11.87 -0.36 19.62
C HIS A 77 -10.65 -0.20 20.56
N GLY A 78 -9.75 0.75 20.26
CA GLY A 78 -8.53 0.97 21.03
C GLY A 78 -7.45 -0.09 20.83
N ALA A 79 -7.57 -0.94 19.81
CA ALA A 79 -6.59 -1.97 19.51
C ALA A 79 -5.20 -1.39 19.19
N LYS A 80 -4.17 -2.18 19.46
CA LYS A 80 -2.80 -1.86 19.03
C LYS A 80 -2.71 -1.96 17.52
N CYS A 81 -1.88 -1.12 16.91
CA CYS A 81 -1.63 -1.28 15.48
C CYS A 81 -0.18 -1.02 15.08
N VAL A 82 0.17 -1.61 13.95
CA VAL A 82 1.39 -1.38 13.18
C VAL A 82 0.99 -0.73 11.87
N VAL A 83 1.66 0.35 11.49
CA VAL A 83 1.45 0.98 10.18
C VAL A 83 2.62 0.68 9.25
N ILE A 84 2.34 0.34 7.98
CA ILE A 84 3.35 -0.02 6.99
C ILE A 84 3.17 0.83 5.73
N ALA A 85 4.12 1.73 5.46
CA ALA A 85 4.20 2.47 4.21
C ALA A 85 5.06 1.72 3.19
N VAL A 86 4.47 1.23 2.10
CA VAL A 86 5.18 0.44 1.07
C VAL A 86 5.48 1.30 -0.14
N PHE A 87 6.75 1.47 -0.47
CA PHE A 87 7.21 2.39 -1.52
C PHE A 87 8.07 1.72 -2.59
N GLY A 88 8.09 2.34 -3.79
CA GLY A 88 8.75 1.81 -4.99
C GLY A 88 10.22 2.23 -5.13
N ASN A 89 11.06 2.01 -4.11
CA ASN A 89 12.51 2.27 -4.14
C ASN A 89 12.93 3.75 -4.35
N ARG A 90 12.01 4.72 -4.25
CA ARG A 90 12.36 6.15 -4.29
C ARG A 90 12.50 6.75 -2.87
N ALA A 91 11.39 7.02 -2.25
CA ALA A 91 11.22 7.50 -0.89
C ALA A 91 9.74 7.38 -0.52
N TYR A 92 9.45 7.31 0.77
CA TYR A 92 8.08 7.32 1.29
C TYR A 92 7.62 8.72 1.73
N ASP A 93 8.53 9.71 1.73
CA ASP A 93 8.27 11.11 2.11
C ASP A 93 7.45 11.18 3.42
N ASP A 94 6.26 11.81 3.40
CA ASP A 94 5.42 11.98 4.59
C ASP A 94 4.40 10.84 4.81
N ALA A 95 4.38 9.81 3.94
CA ALA A 95 3.34 8.78 3.98
C ALA A 95 3.34 7.96 5.28
N LEU A 96 4.52 7.68 5.87
CA LEU A 96 4.59 6.94 7.13
C LEU A 96 4.04 7.77 8.30
N LEU A 97 4.39 9.05 8.36
CA LEU A 97 3.83 10.00 9.33
C LEU A 97 2.31 10.13 9.16
N GLU A 98 1.83 10.29 7.92
CA GLU A 98 0.40 10.36 7.62
C GLU A 98 -0.36 9.10 8.07
N MET A 99 0.20 7.91 7.85
CA MET A 99 -0.41 6.65 8.30
C MET A 99 -0.50 6.57 9.83
N ARG A 100 0.57 6.93 10.54
CA ARG A 100 0.60 6.99 12.00
C ARG A 100 -0.49 7.92 12.52
N ASP A 101 -0.55 9.13 11.99
CA ASP A 101 -1.49 10.15 12.45
C ASP A 101 -2.96 9.78 12.14
N VAL A 102 -3.23 9.21 10.95
CA VAL A 102 -4.55 8.71 10.58
C VAL A 102 -4.99 7.57 11.51
N ALA A 103 -4.13 6.57 11.76
CA ALA A 103 -4.45 5.45 12.64
C ALA A 103 -4.69 5.92 14.08
N SER A 104 -3.86 6.84 14.58
CA SER A 104 -4.03 7.43 15.91
C SER A 104 -5.34 8.20 16.03
N ALA A 105 -5.69 9.01 15.02
CA ALA A 105 -6.95 9.77 14.99
C ALA A 105 -8.20 8.86 14.93
N MET A 106 -8.04 7.62 14.45
CA MET A 106 -9.09 6.60 14.48
C MET A 106 -9.18 5.86 15.83
N GLY A 107 -8.34 6.18 16.79
CA GLY A 107 -8.31 5.55 18.11
C GLY A 107 -7.48 4.26 18.20
N PHE A 108 -6.70 3.91 17.18
CA PHE A 108 -5.70 2.85 17.31
C PHE A 108 -4.52 3.31 18.17
N ARG A 109 -3.95 2.39 18.93
CA ARG A 109 -2.66 2.59 19.60
C ARG A 109 -1.52 2.17 18.68
N VAL A 110 -0.92 3.14 17.99
CA VAL A 110 0.21 2.87 17.07
C VAL A 110 1.45 2.53 17.90
N ILE A 111 1.91 1.29 17.82
CA ILE A 111 3.07 0.78 18.59
C ILE A 111 4.32 0.56 17.74
N ALA A 112 4.17 0.49 16.44
CA ALA A 112 5.28 0.36 15.50
C ALA A 112 4.93 0.96 14.13
N ALA A 113 5.96 1.41 13.41
CA ALA A 113 5.82 1.92 12.06
C ALA A 113 6.94 1.38 11.17
N VAL A 114 6.58 0.87 9.98
CA VAL A 114 7.50 0.25 9.04
C VAL A 114 7.46 0.98 7.70
N ALA A 115 8.64 1.34 7.16
CA ALA A 115 8.79 1.70 5.77
C ALA A 115 9.39 0.51 5.01
N ALA A 116 8.71 -0.01 3.99
CA ALA A 116 9.17 -1.20 3.29
C ALA A 116 9.14 -1.02 1.77
N VAL A 117 10.07 -1.70 1.09
CA VAL A 117 10.25 -1.58 -0.35
C VAL A 117 9.52 -2.69 -1.08
N ALA A 118 8.82 -2.31 -2.15
CA ALA A 118 8.31 -3.23 -3.16
C ALA A 118 8.64 -2.74 -4.58
N GLU A 119 8.43 -3.58 -5.58
CA GLU A 119 8.57 -3.19 -6.97
C GLU A 119 7.69 -1.98 -7.28
N HIS A 120 8.27 -0.98 -7.94
CA HIS A 120 7.55 0.26 -8.28
C HIS A 120 6.41 0.00 -9.26
N SER A 121 5.18 0.30 -8.89
CA SER A 121 3.97 -0.07 -9.65
C SER A 121 3.91 0.48 -11.08
N ILE A 122 4.56 1.63 -11.35
CA ILE A 122 4.59 2.28 -12.67
C ILE A 122 5.88 1.92 -13.41
N ILE A 123 7.04 2.12 -12.79
CA ILE A 123 8.36 1.93 -13.42
C ILE A 123 9.00 0.68 -12.83
N ARG A 124 8.53 -0.48 -13.27
CA ARG A 124 8.82 -1.80 -12.69
C ARG A 124 10.30 -2.19 -12.62
N LYS A 125 11.18 -1.47 -13.30
CA LYS A 125 12.63 -1.67 -13.19
C LYS A 125 13.21 -1.22 -11.83
N TYR A 126 12.55 -0.29 -11.12
CA TYR A 126 12.96 0.16 -9.79
C TYR A 126 12.38 -0.75 -8.73
N GLY A 127 13.23 -1.25 -7.84
CA GLY A 127 12.87 -2.27 -6.88
C GLY A 127 12.39 -3.58 -7.53
N LYS A 128 12.85 -3.89 -8.75
CA LYS A 128 12.44 -5.08 -9.50
C LYS A 128 12.61 -6.35 -8.67
N GLY A 129 11.56 -7.15 -8.60
CA GLY A 129 11.53 -8.41 -7.86
C GLY A 129 11.33 -8.26 -6.36
N ARG A 130 11.31 -7.03 -5.82
CA ARG A 130 11.09 -6.80 -4.38
C ARG A 130 9.60 -6.87 -3.99
N PRO A 131 9.32 -7.34 -2.74
CA PRO A 131 10.23 -7.87 -1.75
C PRO A 131 10.88 -9.19 -2.21
N ASP A 132 12.19 -9.32 -2.02
CA ASP A 132 12.98 -10.52 -2.32
C ASP A 132 13.23 -11.37 -1.04
N ALA A 133 14.12 -12.36 -1.10
CA ALA A 133 14.38 -13.25 0.04
C ALA A 133 15.04 -12.51 1.22
N ASP A 134 15.92 -11.53 0.95
CA ASP A 134 16.53 -10.71 2.01
C ASP A 134 15.47 -9.84 2.69
N ASP A 135 14.57 -9.24 1.90
CA ASP A 135 13.43 -8.49 2.43
C ASP A 135 12.53 -9.36 3.28
N GLU A 136 12.26 -10.59 2.86
CA GLU A 136 11.44 -11.53 3.62
C GLU A 136 12.05 -11.83 4.99
N GLN A 137 13.36 -12.10 5.04
CA GLN A 137 14.05 -12.35 6.29
C GLN A 137 13.97 -11.14 7.23
N ILE A 138 14.23 -9.93 6.71
CA ILE A 138 14.18 -8.67 7.49
C ILE A 138 12.75 -8.41 7.98
N LEU A 139 11.73 -8.55 7.12
CA LEU A 139 10.34 -8.30 7.50
C LEU A 139 9.83 -9.30 8.54
N ARG A 140 10.24 -10.57 8.47
CA ARG A 140 9.94 -11.57 9.51
C ARG A 140 10.61 -11.21 10.85
N GLN A 141 11.85 -10.72 10.84
CA GLN A 141 12.53 -10.24 12.04
C GLN A 141 11.78 -9.03 12.64
N PHE A 142 11.37 -8.06 11.83
CA PHE A 142 10.55 -6.94 12.29
C PHE A 142 9.23 -7.43 12.92
N GLY A 143 8.57 -8.42 12.32
CA GLY A 143 7.38 -9.03 12.88
C GLY A 143 7.62 -9.60 14.29
N ALA A 144 8.71 -10.34 14.48
CA ALA A 144 9.08 -10.91 15.77
C ALA A 144 9.41 -9.82 16.82
N GLU A 145 10.07 -8.72 16.41
CA GLU A 145 10.38 -7.59 17.29
C GLU A 145 9.11 -6.84 17.72
N ILE A 146 8.19 -6.59 16.80
CA ILE A 146 6.89 -5.97 17.07
C ILE A 146 6.09 -6.85 18.03
N LEU A 147 6.06 -8.17 17.82
CA LEU A 147 5.36 -9.09 18.72
C LEU A 147 5.91 -9.02 20.14
N ARG A 148 7.24 -8.97 20.31
CA ARG A 148 7.88 -8.80 21.62
C ARG A 148 7.48 -7.49 22.29
N LYS A 149 7.45 -6.38 21.56
CA LYS A 149 6.94 -5.10 22.08
C LYS A 149 5.48 -5.19 22.50
N THR A 150 4.64 -5.86 21.70
CA THR A 150 3.20 -6.05 21.99
C THR A 150 2.96 -6.76 23.31
N THR A 151 3.82 -7.73 23.69
CA THR A 151 3.74 -8.50 24.94
C THR A 151 4.43 -7.84 26.11
N GLY A 152 5.35 -6.90 25.86
CA GLY A 152 6.23 -6.28 26.86
C GLY A 152 5.65 -5.06 27.59
N ASN A 153 4.35 -4.73 27.44
CA ASN A 153 3.70 -3.55 28.04
C ASN A 153 4.30 -2.18 27.63
N ASP A 154 5.18 -2.14 26.64
CA ASP A 154 5.63 -0.88 26.02
C ASP A 154 4.70 -0.52 24.85
N TYR A 155 3.89 0.51 25.04
CA TYR A 155 2.94 1.01 24.05
C TYR A 155 3.32 2.41 23.56
N SER A 156 4.57 2.79 23.70
CA SER A 156 5.07 4.08 23.20
C SER A 156 4.83 4.22 21.70
N MET A 157 4.36 5.39 21.31
CA MET A 157 4.15 5.71 19.90
C MET A 157 5.50 5.92 19.21
N PRO A 158 5.77 5.25 18.08
CA PRO A 158 7.05 5.39 17.38
C PRO A 158 7.24 6.81 16.82
N GLN A 159 8.46 7.30 16.93
CA GLN A 159 8.88 8.48 16.17
C GLN A 159 9.15 8.07 14.72
N VAL A 160 8.58 8.81 13.78
CA VAL A 160 8.70 8.51 12.35
C VAL A 160 9.13 9.74 11.56
N PRO A 161 9.92 9.58 10.48
CA PRO A 161 10.25 10.66 9.58
C PRO A 161 9.01 11.24 8.88
N GLY A 162 9.07 12.53 8.57
CA GLY A 162 8.02 13.25 7.86
C GLY A 162 7.84 14.66 8.41
N LYS A 163 7.00 15.45 7.74
CA LYS A 163 6.67 16.81 8.13
C LYS A 163 5.17 17.07 8.00
N PHE A 164 4.64 17.86 8.94
CA PHE A 164 3.29 18.43 8.82
C PHE A 164 3.40 19.95 8.62
N PRO A 165 2.64 20.56 7.71
CA PRO A 165 1.68 19.94 6.79
C PRO A 165 2.35 19.01 5.78
N TYR A 166 1.68 17.89 5.47
CA TYR A 166 2.22 16.90 4.52
C TYR A 166 2.42 17.52 3.14
N LYS A 167 3.44 17.05 2.41
CA LYS A 167 3.69 17.50 1.05
C LYS A 167 2.45 17.28 0.17
N GLN A 168 2.25 18.12 -0.80
CA GLN A 168 1.23 17.91 -1.80
C GLN A 168 1.65 16.81 -2.78
N GLY A 169 0.76 15.86 -3.03
CA GLY A 169 0.98 14.80 -4.02
C GLY A 169 1.11 15.39 -5.43
N GLY A 170 2.08 14.90 -6.20
CA GLY A 170 2.25 15.29 -7.59
C GLY A 170 1.24 14.60 -8.53
N LYS A 171 1.07 15.14 -9.74
CA LYS A 171 0.30 14.48 -10.80
C LYS A 171 1.00 13.19 -11.23
N VAL A 172 0.28 12.09 -11.22
CA VAL A 172 0.76 10.77 -11.63
C VAL A 172 0.07 10.37 -12.93
N PRO A 173 0.80 9.86 -13.94
CA PRO A 173 0.20 9.43 -15.19
C PRO A 173 -0.78 8.27 -14.97
N TYR A 174 -1.92 8.31 -15.64
CA TYR A 174 -2.94 7.27 -15.58
C TYR A 174 -2.89 6.34 -16.80
N PRO A 175 -3.17 5.03 -16.62
CA PRO A 175 -3.15 4.06 -17.71
C PRO A 175 -4.43 4.11 -18.54
N LYS A 176 -4.29 3.94 -19.86
CA LYS A 176 -5.40 3.84 -20.81
C LYS A 176 -5.41 2.49 -21.50
N GLY A 177 -6.57 2.09 -22.04
CA GLY A 177 -6.67 0.96 -22.97
C GLY A 177 -5.94 1.27 -24.28
N ARG A 178 -5.16 0.30 -24.77
CA ARG A 178 -4.33 0.40 -25.96
C ARG A 178 -4.89 -0.47 -27.10
N ARG A 179 -4.24 -0.40 -28.26
CA ARG A 179 -4.47 -1.31 -29.38
C ARG A 179 -4.31 -2.76 -28.86
N GLY A 180 -5.19 -3.68 -29.26
CA GLY A 180 -5.22 -5.06 -28.74
C GLY A 180 -6.15 -5.26 -27.53
N CYS A 181 -6.79 -4.24 -26.98
CA CYS A 181 -7.81 -4.41 -25.96
C CYS A 181 -9.05 -5.11 -26.54
N ASN A 182 -9.37 -6.31 -26.04
CA ASN A 182 -10.54 -7.11 -26.41
C ASN A 182 -11.83 -6.74 -25.64
N ARG A 183 -11.80 -5.66 -24.84
CA ARG A 183 -12.93 -5.15 -24.05
C ARG A 183 -13.53 -6.15 -23.04
N CYS A 184 -12.76 -7.10 -22.52
CA CYS A 184 -13.22 -8.14 -21.58
C CYS A 184 -13.78 -7.62 -20.24
N GLY A 185 -13.63 -6.33 -19.91
CA GLY A 185 -14.18 -5.72 -18.70
C GLY A 185 -13.41 -5.99 -17.39
N VAL A 186 -12.42 -6.89 -17.34
CA VAL A 186 -11.70 -7.27 -16.11
C VAL A 186 -11.15 -6.05 -15.37
N CYS A 187 -10.55 -5.09 -16.10
CA CYS A 187 -10.00 -3.87 -15.52
C CYS A 187 -11.07 -2.93 -14.93
N ALA A 188 -12.29 -2.93 -15.48
CA ALA A 188 -13.42 -2.15 -14.95
C ALA A 188 -13.96 -2.80 -13.68
N ASN A 189 -14.17 -4.13 -13.70
CA ASN A 189 -14.67 -4.87 -12.55
C ASN A 189 -13.72 -4.84 -11.36
N GLN A 190 -12.42 -4.76 -11.59
CA GLN A 190 -11.41 -4.73 -10.54
C GLN A 190 -10.86 -3.32 -10.22
N CYS A 191 -11.46 -2.26 -10.77
CA CYS A 191 -11.02 -0.90 -10.47
C CYS A 191 -11.50 -0.48 -9.07
N PRO A 192 -10.61 -0.24 -8.09
CA PRO A 192 -11.05 0.16 -6.75
C PRO A 192 -11.71 1.53 -6.71
N ALA A 193 -11.41 2.39 -7.68
CA ALA A 193 -11.94 3.76 -7.77
C ALA A 193 -13.12 3.90 -8.75
N ASP A 194 -13.62 2.81 -9.33
CA ASP A 194 -14.66 2.82 -10.37
C ASP A 194 -14.40 3.82 -11.51
N ALA A 195 -13.11 4.00 -11.84
CA ALA A 195 -12.65 4.97 -12.84
C ALA A 195 -12.70 4.44 -14.28
N ILE A 196 -13.14 3.20 -14.50
CA ILE A 196 -13.18 2.56 -15.83
C ILE A 196 -14.60 2.12 -16.11
N PRO A 197 -15.30 2.74 -17.07
CA PRO A 197 -16.67 2.34 -17.41
C PRO A 197 -16.68 0.96 -18.08
N LEU A 198 -17.60 0.09 -17.65
CA LEU A 198 -17.75 -1.25 -18.23
C LEU A 198 -18.22 -1.19 -19.68
N SER A 199 -18.99 -0.17 -20.05
CA SER A 199 -19.47 0.09 -21.42
C SER A 199 -18.34 0.39 -22.41
N ASP A 200 -17.25 1.03 -21.93
CA ASP A 200 -16.05 1.24 -22.73
C ASP A 200 -14.77 1.10 -21.87
N PRO A 201 -14.27 -0.13 -21.69
CA PRO A 201 -13.09 -0.39 -20.86
C PRO A 201 -11.79 0.22 -21.38
N LYS A 202 -11.76 0.84 -22.56
CA LYS A 202 -10.59 1.58 -23.05
C LYS A 202 -10.46 2.96 -22.40
N ARG A 203 -11.58 3.56 -22.02
CA ARG A 203 -11.64 4.89 -21.39
C ARG A 203 -11.25 4.85 -19.92
N VAL A 204 -10.94 6.00 -19.38
CA VAL A 204 -10.66 6.23 -17.96
C VAL A 204 -11.29 7.57 -17.57
N ASP A 205 -12.07 7.57 -16.52
CA ASP A 205 -12.46 8.78 -15.81
C ASP A 205 -11.26 9.28 -15.00
N THR A 206 -10.64 10.36 -15.47
CA THR A 206 -9.42 10.92 -14.88
C THR A 206 -9.66 11.62 -13.55
N ALA A 207 -10.89 12.01 -13.25
CA ALA A 207 -11.26 12.61 -11.98
C ALA A 207 -11.32 11.56 -10.86
N LYS A 208 -11.71 10.31 -11.21
CA LYS A 208 -11.76 9.18 -10.27
C LYS A 208 -10.45 8.39 -10.19
N CYS A 209 -9.64 8.41 -11.24
CA CYS A 209 -8.47 7.56 -11.35
C CYS A 209 -7.35 7.97 -10.37
N ILE A 210 -6.99 7.09 -9.46
CA ILE A 210 -5.91 7.27 -8.49
C ILE A 210 -4.55 6.74 -9.00
N SER A 211 -4.42 6.39 -10.27
CA SER A 211 -3.18 5.88 -10.90
C SER A 211 -2.53 4.67 -10.20
N CYS A 212 -3.33 3.82 -9.59
CA CYS A 212 -2.87 2.68 -8.78
C CYS A 212 -2.30 1.50 -9.58
N MET A 213 -2.40 1.51 -10.90
CA MET A 213 -1.93 0.45 -11.82
C MET A 213 -2.65 -0.91 -11.67
N ARG A 214 -3.70 -1.05 -10.86
CA ARG A 214 -4.48 -2.30 -10.76
C ARG A 214 -4.91 -2.80 -12.13
N CYS A 215 -5.49 -1.92 -12.95
CA CYS A 215 -5.97 -2.25 -14.29
C CYS A 215 -4.85 -2.69 -15.26
N VAL A 216 -3.60 -2.31 -14.99
CA VAL A 216 -2.43 -2.78 -15.76
C VAL A 216 -2.06 -4.19 -15.31
N SER A 217 -2.02 -4.44 -14.00
CA SER A 217 -1.61 -5.74 -13.44
C SER A 217 -2.60 -6.87 -13.73
N VAL A 218 -3.91 -6.56 -13.83
CA VAL A 218 -4.97 -7.56 -14.04
C VAL A 218 -5.38 -7.73 -15.51
N CYS A 219 -4.78 -6.98 -16.44
CA CYS A 219 -5.16 -7.07 -17.85
C CYS A 219 -4.63 -8.37 -18.48
N PRO A 220 -5.49 -9.32 -18.87
CA PRO A 220 -5.04 -10.64 -19.33
C PRO A 220 -4.30 -10.58 -20.68
N VAL A 221 -4.52 -9.52 -21.46
CA VAL A 221 -3.88 -9.32 -22.77
C VAL A 221 -2.84 -8.18 -22.77
N GLY A 222 -2.47 -7.66 -21.58
CA GLY A 222 -1.47 -6.60 -21.44
C GLY A 222 -1.81 -5.27 -22.15
N ALA A 223 -3.07 -5.04 -22.51
CA ALA A 223 -3.50 -3.91 -23.33
C ALA A 223 -3.74 -2.61 -22.55
N ARG A 224 -3.29 -2.50 -21.30
CA ARG A 224 -3.36 -1.25 -20.52
C ARG A 224 -1.98 -0.77 -20.12
N SER A 225 -1.70 0.52 -20.34
CA SER A 225 -0.42 1.13 -19.97
C SER A 225 -0.52 2.66 -19.91
N ILE A 226 0.47 3.30 -19.29
CA ILE A 226 0.64 4.77 -19.34
C ILE A 226 1.20 5.26 -20.69
N GLY A 227 1.61 4.34 -21.59
CA GLY A 227 2.24 4.64 -22.86
C GLY A 227 3.77 4.78 -22.77
N ALA A 228 4.43 4.46 -23.87
CA ALA A 228 5.90 4.36 -23.92
C ALA A 228 6.61 5.68 -23.62
N VAL A 229 6.16 6.78 -24.22
CA VAL A 229 6.74 8.11 -24.00
C VAL A 229 6.65 8.54 -22.55
N MET A 230 5.47 8.42 -21.94
CA MET A 230 5.27 8.79 -20.53
C MET A 230 6.09 7.87 -19.60
N ASN A 231 6.17 6.58 -19.92
CA ASN A 231 6.99 5.63 -19.17
C ASN A 231 8.48 5.98 -19.25
N PHE A 232 8.95 6.38 -20.42
CA PHE A 232 10.34 6.84 -20.60
C PHE A 232 10.63 8.11 -19.78
N LEU A 233 9.78 9.14 -19.88
CA LEU A 233 9.96 10.39 -19.14
C LEU A 233 9.93 10.15 -17.62
N ALA A 234 8.98 9.38 -17.12
CA ALA A 234 8.90 9.01 -15.70
C ALA A 234 10.14 8.22 -15.24
N THR A 235 10.65 7.34 -16.12
CA THR A 235 11.89 6.58 -15.87
C THR A 235 13.09 7.51 -15.71
N GLN A 236 13.25 8.49 -16.59
CA GLN A 236 14.36 9.45 -16.50
C GLN A 236 14.23 10.34 -15.26
N GLY A 237 13.02 10.81 -14.95
CA GLY A 237 12.75 11.64 -13.77
C GLY A 237 13.09 10.94 -12.45
N LEU A 238 12.91 9.61 -12.37
CA LEU A 238 13.20 8.84 -11.16
C LEU A 238 14.63 8.26 -11.11
N LYS A 239 15.40 8.35 -12.20
CA LYS A 239 16.69 7.64 -12.34
C LYS A 239 17.66 7.92 -11.18
N LYS A 240 17.87 9.20 -10.84
CA LYS A 240 18.84 9.58 -9.79
C LYS A 240 18.41 9.13 -8.38
N VAL A 241 17.11 9.18 -8.07
CA VAL A 241 16.60 8.97 -6.71
C VAL A 241 16.19 7.51 -6.43
N SER A 242 16.06 6.68 -7.48
CA SER A 242 15.63 5.29 -7.37
C SER A 242 16.69 4.28 -7.85
N ALA A 243 17.90 4.72 -8.21
CA ALA A 243 18.94 3.84 -8.72
C ALA A 243 19.54 2.93 -7.64
N THR A 244 19.74 3.49 -6.44
CA THR A 244 20.31 2.75 -5.30
C THR A 244 19.23 1.93 -4.61
N ARG A 245 19.55 0.68 -4.19
CA ARG A 245 18.69 -0.14 -3.34
C ARG A 245 18.40 0.63 -2.04
N LYS A 246 17.13 0.71 -1.67
CA LYS A 246 16.69 1.24 -0.37
C LYS A 246 16.41 0.07 0.56
N GLU A 247 16.63 0.29 1.85
CA GLU A 247 16.40 -0.73 2.86
C GLU A 247 15.00 -0.59 3.49
N ASN A 248 14.55 -1.67 4.14
CA ASN A 248 13.36 -1.64 4.97
C ASN A 248 13.72 -1.05 6.33
N GLU A 249 12.82 -0.28 6.93
CA GLU A 249 13.05 0.45 8.17
C GLU A 249 11.97 0.10 9.19
N LEU A 250 12.35 -0.14 10.45
CA LEU A 250 11.46 -0.35 11.58
C LEU A 250 11.64 0.76 12.60
N ASN A 251 10.54 1.37 13.04
CA ASN A 251 10.46 2.35 14.12
C ASN A 251 9.56 1.76 15.23
N LEU A 252 10.12 1.62 16.42
CA LEU A 252 9.45 1.10 17.61
C LEU A 252 9.20 2.18 18.67
#